data_aeaa0a5c10623a136a07a6b33423a635
#
_entry.id   aeaa0a5c10623a136a07a6b33423a635
#
_cell.length_a   1.000
_cell.length_b   1.000
_cell.length_c   1.000
_cell.angle_alpha   90.00
_cell.angle_beta   90.00
_cell.angle_gamma   90.00
#
_symmetry.space_group_name_H-M   'P 1'
#
loop_
_entity.id
_entity.type
_entity.pdbx_description
1 polymer ?
#
loop_
_entity_poly.entity_id
_entity_poly.type
_entity_poly.pdbx_seq_one_letter_code
_entity_poly.pdbx_strand_id
1 'polypeptide(L)'
;MMKRMIAVAATLVLTATAAFAAAENYTVGIGQFAEHGSLDNCRTGFIEGLAEAGLVEGDNLTILYQNAQADMGIAQQIAAQFAAKPVDLMVGIATPMAQACYNAAGDIPTIYTAVSDPVSAGFADAEGKAVGEVTGTSDALPVAAQLATIRAMLPDAKAIGILYTTSEVNSLSTIETYKALASDYGFEIVESGISTSADIPLALDALLTKVDCLTNLTDNTVVSALALVLDKANATGKPVFGSEIEQVKLGCVAAEGLDYIALGRQTGLMAAKVLKGETKASDMAYEVI
;
A
#
# COMPACT_ATOMS: atom_id res chain seq x y z
N MET A 1 -53.85 -60.07 47.53
CA MET A 1 -52.81 -59.06 47.86
C MET A 1 -52.04 -58.74 46.57
N MET A 2 -52.38 -57.63 45.92
CA MET A 2 -51.80 -57.17 44.62
C MET A 2 -51.01 -55.94 44.90
N LYS A 3 -49.65 -56.05 44.76
CA LYS A 3 -48.72 -54.92 44.86
C LYS A 3 -48.66 -54.19 43.50
N ARG A 4 -49.11 -52.95 43.45
CA ARG A 4 -48.97 -52.05 42.33
C ARG A 4 -47.58 -51.49 42.37
N MET A 5 -46.75 -51.76 41.33
CA MET A 5 -45.49 -51.07 41.03
C MET A 5 -45.77 -49.83 40.18
N ILE A 6 -45.48 -48.67 40.72
CA ILE A 6 -45.51 -47.38 40.00
C ILE A 6 -44.17 -47.18 39.40
N ALA A 7 -44.04 -47.19 38.04
CA ALA A 7 -42.83 -46.84 37.30
C ALA A 7 -42.85 -45.31 37.10
N VAL A 8 -41.88 -44.63 37.71
CA VAL A 8 -41.64 -43.20 37.46
C VAL A 8 -40.66 -43.10 36.28
N ALA A 9 -41.14 -42.65 35.12
CA ALA A 9 -40.31 -42.31 33.99
C ALA A 9 -39.76 -40.91 34.20
N ALA A 10 -38.45 -40.81 34.47
CA ALA A 10 -37.71 -39.54 34.49
C ALA A 10 -37.37 -39.12 33.05
N THR A 11 -38.08 -38.15 32.52
CA THR A 11 -37.78 -37.54 31.22
C THR A 11 -36.65 -36.55 31.41
N LEU A 12 -35.45 -36.91 30.95
CA LEU A 12 -34.28 -36.03 30.89
C LEU A 12 -34.47 -35.06 29.74
N VAL A 13 -34.82 -33.80 30.01
CA VAL A 13 -34.83 -32.72 29.01
C VAL A 13 -33.39 -32.23 28.89
N LEU A 14 -32.69 -32.62 27.81
CA LEU A 14 -31.44 -32.02 27.39
C LEU A 14 -31.74 -30.64 26.79
N THR A 15 -31.57 -29.58 27.56
CA THR A 15 -31.52 -28.21 27.05
C THR A 15 -30.14 -28.01 26.40
N ALA A 16 -30.06 -28.13 25.07
CA ALA A 16 -28.91 -27.67 24.32
C ALA A 16 -28.88 -26.14 24.39
N THR A 17 -28.11 -25.60 25.32
CA THR A 17 -27.69 -24.20 25.26
C THR A 17 -26.73 -24.04 24.08
N ALA A 18 -27.24 -23.59 22.91
CA ALA A 18 -26.41 -23.04 21.89
C ALA A 18 -25.73 -21.79 22.50
N ALA A 19 -24.45 -21.91 22.84
CA ALA A 19 -23.63 -20.75 23.13
C ALA A 19 -23.52 -19.99 21.78
N PHE A 20 -24.31 -18.93 21.63
CA PHE A 20 -24.00 -17.90 20.65
C PHE A 20 -22.65 -17.32 21.10
N ALA A 21 -21.56 -17.70 20.45
CA ALA A 21 -20.33 -16.93 20.51
C ALA A 21 -20.73 -15.51 20.14
N ALA A 22 -20.55 -14.56 21.05
CA ALA A 22 -20.69 -13.15 20.68
C ALA A 22 -19.81 -12.91 19.47
N ALA A 23 -20.37 -12.36 18.40
CA ALA A 23 -19.58 -12.00 17.23
C ALA A 23 -18.46 -11.08 17.71
N GLU A 24 -17.22 -11.47 17.46
CA GLU A 24 -16.08 -10.62 17.78
C GLU A 24 -16.17 -9.37 16.91
N ASN A 25 -16.11 -8.21 17.54
CA ASN A 25 -16.13 -6.92 16.86
C ASN A 25 -14.70 -6.39 16.80
N TYR A 26 -14.24 -6.09 15.60
CA TYR A 26 -12.89 -5.58 15.35
C TYR A 26 -12.92 -4.10 15.01
N THR A 27 -11.90 -3.38 15.41
CA THR A 27 -11.66 -1.98 15.03
C THR A 27 -10.33 -1.85 14.29
N VAL A 28 -10.36 -1.35 13.07
CA VAL A 28 -9.18 -1.20 12.20
C VAL A 28 -8.95 0.28 11.92
N GLY A 29 -7.75 0.77 12.24
CA GLY A 29 -7.29 2.12 11.86
C GLY A 29 -6.63 2.07 10.50
N ILE A 30 -7.23 2.69 9.48
CA ILE A 30 -6.67 2.79 8.12
C ILE A 30 -6.13 4.20 7.89
N GLY A 31 -4.82 4.33 7.80
CA GLY A 31 -4.15 5.53 7.34
C GLY A 31 -3.77 5.40 5.87
N GLN A 32 -4.09 6.40 5.07
CA GLN A 32 -3.66 6.52 3.68
C GLN A 32 -2.77 7.75 3.54
N PHE A 33 -1.61 7.62 2.86
CA PHE A 33 -0.66 8.73 2.81
C PHE A 33 -1.13 9.88 1.94
N ALA A 34 -1.64 9.59 0.74
CA ALA A 34 -2.06 10.60 -0.23
C ALA A 34 -3.37 10.21 -0.90
N GLU A 35 -4.01 11.15 -1.59
CA GLU A 35 -5.22 10.91 -2.37
C GLU A 35 -4.87 10.82 -3.85
N HIS A 36 -4.89 9.62 -4.39
CA HIS A 36 -4.79 9.32 -5.82
C HIS A 36 -5.30 7.91 -6.11
N GLY A 37 -5.61 7.64 -7.39
CA GLY A 37 -6.34 6.45 -7.83
C GLY A 37 -5.76 5.12 -7.35
N SER A 38 -4.43 4.96 -7.35
CA SER A 38 -3.79 3.71 -6.93
C SER A 38 -4.03 3.41 -5.44
N LEU A 39 -3.84 4.40 -4.56
CA LEU A 39 -4.06 4.21 -3.13
C LEU A 39 -5.55 4.07 -2.79
N ASP A 40 -6.44 4.76 -3.50
CA ASP A 40 -7.89 4.59 -3.34
C ASP A 40 -8.32 3.19 -3.76
N ASN A 41 -7.74 2.65 -4.83
CA ASN A 41 -7.94 1.28 -5.28
C ASN A 41 -7.41 0.26 -4.24
N CYS A 42 -6.22 0.49 -3.66
CA CYS A 42 -5.71 -0.32 -2.55
C CYS A 42 -6.68 -0.36 -1.37
N ARG A 43 -7.19 0.79 -0.95
CA ARG A 43 -8.16 0.86 0.15
C ARG A 43 -9.44 0.11 -0.19
N THR A 44 -9.97 0.30 -1.39
CA THR A 44 -11.16 -0.41 -1.86
C THR A 44 -10.95 -1.91 -1.81
N GLY A 45 -9.88 -2.40 -2.43
CA GLY A 45 -9.53 -3.82 -2.43
C GLY A 45 -9.31 -4.36 -1.01
N PHE A 46 -8.66 -3.60 -0.13
CA PHE A 46 -8.45 -4.00 1.26
C PHE A 46 -9.78 -4.26 2.00
N ILE A 47 -10.74 -3.35 1.85
CA ILE A 47 -12.07 -3.51 2.46
C ILE A 47 -12.81 -4.71 1.84
N GLU A 48 -12.70 -4.91 0.53
CA GLU A 48 -13.26 -6.09 -0.16
C GLU A 48 -12.65 -7.40 0.37
N GLY A 49 -11.32 -7.44 0.58
CA GLY A 49 -10.62 -8.60 1.14
C GLY A 49 -11.04 -8.93 2.57
N LEU A 50 -11.24 -7.91 3.41
CA LEU A 50 -11.81 -8.10 4.76
C LEU A 50 -13.23 -8.66 4.68
N ALA A 51 -14.08 -8.12 3.81
CA ALA A 51 -15.47 -8.57 3.63
C ALA A 51 -15.52 -10.02 3.10
N GLU A 52 -14.66 -10.40 2.16
CA GLU A 52 -14.53 -11.78 1.67
C GLU A 52 -14.16 -12.76 2.81
N ALA A 53 -13.32 -12.30 3.73
CA ALA A 53 -12.98 -13.07 4.93
C ALA A 53 -14.07 -13.03 6.01
N GLY A 54 -15.22 -12.39 5.77
CA GLY A 54 -16.35 -12.31 6.71
C GLY A 54 -16.23 -11.19 7.74
N LEU A 55 -15.35 -10.21 7.53
CA LEU A 55 -15.24 -9.00 8.35
C LEU A 55 -15.89 -7.83 7.59
N VAL A 56 -17.12 -7.50 7.98
CA VAL A 56 -17.98 -6.55 7.25
C VAL A 56 -18.18 -5.28 8.07
N GLU A 57 -17.88 -4.13 7.48
CA GLU A 57 -18.07 -2.84 8.11
C GLU A 57 -19.55 -2.61 8.48
N GLY A 58 -19.79 -2.18 9.72
CA GLY A 58 -21.13 -1.95 10.26
C GLY A 58 -21.81 -3.20 10.82
N ASP A 59 -21.24 -4.40 10.65
CA ASP A 59 -21.71 -5.65 11.25
C ASP A 59 -20.75 -6.08 12.39
N ASN A 60 -19.55 -6.53 12.05
CA ASN A 60 -18.53 -7.00 12.99
C ASN A 60 -17.18 -6.29 12.83
N LEU A 61 -17.14 -5.23 12.04
CA LEU A 61 -15.95 -4.43 11.76
C LEU A 61 -16.27 -2.94 11.85
N THR A 62 -15.40 -2.19 12.54
CA THR A 62 -15.38 -0.73 12.55
C THR A 62 -14.11 -0.25 11.87
N ILE A 63 -14.23 0.62 10.86
CA ILE A 63 -13.10 1.23 10.15
C ILE A 63 -12.95 2.69 10.58
N LEU A 64 -11.76 3.04 11.05
CA LEU A 64 -11.35 4.41 11.33
C LEU A 64 -10.39 4.87 10.22
N TYR A 65 -10.92 5.56 9.20
CA TYR A 65 -10.14 6.02 8.06
C TYR A 65 -9.68 7.47 8.21
N GLN A 66 -8.41 7.74 7.87
CA GLN A 66 -7.84 9.07 7.74
C GLN A 66 -6.83 9.14 6.59
N ASN A 67 -6.70 10.34 5.96
CA ASN A 67 -5.76 10.60 4.87
C ASN A 67 -4.75 11.68 5.30
N ALA A 68 -3.48 11.45 5.05
CA ALA A 68 -2.39 12.34 5.45
C ALA A 68 -2.10 13.46 4.46
N GLN A 69 -2.76 13.48 3.29
CA GLN A 69 -2.63 14.53 2.26
C GLN A 69 -1.17 14.76 1.82
N ALA A 70 -0.40 13.68 1.71
CA ALA A 70 1.03 13.66 1.40
C ALA A 70 1.90 14.46 2.40
N ASP A 71 1.45 14.61 3.64
CA ASP A 71 2.18 15.30 4.71
C ASP A 71 2.63 14.30 5.79
N MET A 72 3.95 14.20 6.00
CA MET A 72 4.55 13.31 6.99
C MET A 72 4.17 13.63 8.43
N GLY A 73 3.99 14.92 8.75
CA GLY A 73 3.56 15.35 10.08
C GLY A 73 2.13 14.94 10.38
N ILE A 74 1.24 15.05 9.37
CA ILE A 74 -0.15 14.58 9.47
C ILE A 74 -0.16 13.05 9.56
N ALA A 75 0.65 12.32 8.78
CA ALA A 75 0.75 10.86 8.86
C ALA A 75 1.14 10.39 10.29
N GLN A 76 2.13 11.03 10.91
CA GLN A 76 2.53 10.75 12.29
C GLN A 76 1.41 11.04 13.29
N GLN A 77 0.65 12.14 13.12
CA GLN A 77 -0.47 12.48 13.98
C GLN A 77 -1.62 11.45 13.84
N ILE A 78 -1.92 10.99 12.62
CA ILE A 78 -2.92 9.95 12.36
C ILE A 78 -2.53 8.66 13.06
N ALA A 79 -1.28 8.21 12.88
CA ALA A 79 -0.76 7.00 13.51
C ALA A 79 -0.83 7.07 15.05
N ALA A 80 -0.42 8.20 15.64
CA ALA A 80 -0.52 8.43 17.08
C ALA A 80 -1.97 8.44 17.57
N GLN A 81 -2.92 8.96 16.79
CA GLN A 81 -4.35 8.91 17.12
C GLN A 81 -4.89 7.49 17.10
N PHE A 82 -4.47 6.65 16.15
CA PHE A 82 -4.86 5.23 16.13
C PHE A 82 -4.26 4.49 17.33
N ALA A 83 -2.98 4.68 17.63
CA ALA A 83 -2.34 4.06 18.78
C ALA A 83 -2.95 4.45 20.14
N ALA A 84 -3.56 5.63 20.23
CA ALA A 84 -4.25 6.10 21.43
C ALA A 84 -5.70 5.57 21.55
N LYS A 85 -6.22 4.87 20.55
CA LYS A 85 -7.57 4.29 20.52
C LYS A 85 -7.49 2.77 20.67
N PRO A 86 -8.58 2.12 21.10
CA PRO A 86 -8.64 0.66 21.12
C PRO A 86 -8.84 0.12 19.69
N VAL A 87 -7.79 0.18 18.86
CA VAL A 87 -7.77 -0.48 17.55
C VAL A 87 -7.09 -1.83 17.67
N ASP A 88 -7.62 -2.83 16.96
CA ASP A 88 -7.08 -4.19 16.94
C ASP A 88 -5.99 -4.36 15.88
N LEU A 89 -5.96 -3.45 14.89
CA LEU A 89 -5.03 -3.45 13.78
C LEU A 89 -4.82 -2.03 13.25
N MET A 90 -3.58 -1.70 12.90
CA MET A 90 -3.24 -0.49 12.15
C MET A 90 -2.87 -0.84 10.71
N VAL A 91 -3.40 -0.08 9.76
CA VAL A 91 -3.14 -0.28 8.33
C VAL A 91 -2.50 0.98 7.76
N GLY A 92 -1.34 0.83 7.13
CA GLY A 92 -0.65 1.89 6.42
C GLY A 92 -0.73 1.67 4.91
N ILE A 93 -1.40 2.56 4.19
CA ILE A 93 -1.45 2.57 2.74
C ILE A 93 -0.39 3.55 2.22
N ALA A 94 0.57 3.04 1.47
CA ALA A 94 1.84 3.62 1.04
C ALA A 94 2.94 3.62 2.11
N THR A 95 4.20 3.57 1.67
CA THR A 95 5.38 3.45 2.54
C THR A 95 5.45 4.48 3.66
N PRO A 96 5.24 5.81 3.42
CA PRO A 96 5.34 6.79 4.49
C PRO A 96 4.27 6.62 5.59
N MET A 97 3.04 6.24 5.21
CA MET A 97 1.97 5.99 6.19
C MET A 97 2.21 4.68 6.97
N ALA A 98 2.69 3.65 6.28
CA ALA A 98 3.04 2.38 6.90
C ALA A 98 4.14 2.56 7.96
N GLN A 99 5.19 3.36 7.64
CA GLN A 99 6.24 3.71 8.60
C GLN A 99 5.70 4.47 9.80
N ALA A 100 4.81 5.45 9.58
CA ALA A 100 4.18 6.18 10.67
C ALA A 100 3.36 5.27 11.57
N CYS A 101 2.55 4.35 10.99
CA CYS A 101 1.76 3.36 11.73
C CYS A 101 2.67 2.44 12.54
N TYR A 102 3.65 1.80 11.92
CA TYR A 102 4.55 0.87 12.60
C TYR A 102 5.32 1.51 13.75
N ASN A 103 5.82 2.73 13.54
CA ASN A 103 6.56 3.46 14.59
C ASN A 103 5.70 3.87 15.79
N ALA A 104 4.39 4.05 15.60
CA ALA A 104 3.46 4.44 16.66
C ALA A 104 2.74 3.26 17.31
N ALA A 105 2.71 2.08 16.67
CA ALA A 105 1.82 0.99 16.98
C ALA A 105 2.08 0.30 18.34
N GLY A 106 3.33 0.30 18.82
CA GLY A 106 3.70 -0.47 20.01
C GLY A 106 3.45 -1.98 19.77
N ASP A 107 2.53 -2.56 20.53
CA ASP A 107 2.14 -3.97 20.41
C ASP A 107 0.99 -4.21 19.41
N ILE A 108 0.41 -3.16 18.82
CA ILE A 108 -0.69 -3.29 17.85
C ILE A 108 -0.11 -3.82 16.53
N PRO A 109 -0.62 -4.92 15.96
CA PRO A 109 -0.14 -5.40 14.68
C PRO A 109 -0.36 -4.36 13.58
N THR A 110 0.63 -4.23 12.69
CA THR A 110 0.59 -3.31 11.55
C THR A 110 0.57 -4.10 10.24
N ILE A 111 -0.38 -3.77 9.38
CA ILE A 111 -0.46 -4.30 8.02
C ILE A 111 -0.24 -3.16 7.04
N TYR A 112 0.58 -3.38 6.01
CA TYR A 112 0.80 -2.38 4.97
C TYR A 112 0.39 -2.88 3.59
N THR A 113 0.06 -1.95 2.71
CA THR A 113 -0.14 -2.18 1.28
C THR A 113 0.49 -1.04 0.48
N ALA A 114 0.82 -1.29 -0.78
CA ALA A 114 1.51 -0.33 -1.64
C ALA A 114 2.85 0.15 -1.01
N VAL A 115 3.67 -0.79 -0.58
CA VAL A 115 5.04 -0.55 -0.10
C VAL A 115 6.02 -1.14 -1.10
N SER A 116 6.72 -0.30 -1.84
CA SER A 116 7.53 -0.76 -2.98
C SER A 116 8.74 -1.58 -2.55
N ASP A 117 9.35 -1.26 -1.40
CA ASP A 117 10.50 -1.97 -0.86
C ASP A 117 10.37 -2.15 0.66
N PRO A 118 9.78 -3.27 1.11
CA PRO A 118 9.61 -3.54 2.54
C PRO A 118 10.93 -3.66 3.31
N VAL A 119 12.02 -4.06 2.67
CA VAL A 119 13.34 -4.16 3.30
C VAL A 119 13.91 -2.76 3.56
N SER A 120 13.94 -1.90 2.55
CA SER A 120 14.38 -0.50 2.71
C SER A 120 13.45 0.31 3.63
N ALA A 121 12.17 -0.04 3.71
CA ALA A 121 11.22 0.56 4.63
C ALA A 121 11.41 0.12 6.10
N GLY A 122 12.20 -0.95 6.35
CA GLY A 122 12.47 -1.48 7.68
C GLY A 122 11.41 -2.44 8.22
N PHE A 123 10.57 -3.00 7.35
CA PHE A 123 9.50 -3.95 7.71
C PHE A 123 9.91 -5.42 7.54
N ALA A 124 10.92 -5.68 6.73
CA ALA A 124 11.46 -7.00 6.51
C ALA A 124 12.99 -6.98 6.54
N ASP A 125 13.59 -8.11 6.90
CA ASP A 125 15.03 -8.34 6.76
C ASP A 125 15.39 -8.68 5.29
N ALA A 126 16.69 -8.90 5.04
CA ALA A 126 17.18 -9.21 3.69
C ALA A 126 16.65 -10.55 3.13
N GLU A 127 16.19 -11.43 3.99
CA GLU A 127 15.57 -12.72 3.65
C GLU A 127 14.04 -12.58 3.46
N GLY A 128 13.48 -11.37 3.62
CA GLY A 128 12.06 -11.08 3.47
C GLY A 128 11.20 -11.43 4.68
N LYS A 129 11.83 -11.71 5.84
CA LYS A 129 11.11 -12.00 7.07
C LYS A 129 10.71 -10.71 7.79
N ALA A 130 9.52 -10.71 8.38
CA ALA A 130 8.99 -9.58 9.14
C ALA A 130 9.90 -9.16 10.30
N VAL A 131 10.04 -7.85 10.51
CA VAL A 131 10.80 -7.24 11.61
C VAL A 131 9.82 -6.70 12.66
N GLY A 132 9.38 -7.57 13.57
CA GLY A 132 8.36 -7.24 14.57
C GLY A 132 6.93 -7.55 14.09
N GLU A 133 5.92 -6.94 14.72
CA GLU A 133 4.50 -7.18 14.40
C GLU A 133 4.06 -6.37 13.18
N VAL A 134 4.73 -6.59 12.02
CA VAL A 134 4.44 -5.90 10.77
C VAL A 134 4.58 -6.82 9.56
N THR A 135 3.61 -6.78 8.65
CA THR A 135 3.65 -7.47 7.35
C THR A 135 2.71 -6.78 6.37
N GLY A 136 2.64 -7.26 5.13
CA GLY A 136 1.74 -6.69 4.12
C GLY A 136 2.08 -7.11 2.70
N THR A 137 1.76 -6.24 1.75
CA THR A 137 2.01 -6.48 0.33
C THR A 137 2.90 -5.43 -0.30
N SER A 138 3.77 -5.88 -1.20
CA SER A 138 4.68 -5.02 -1.95
C SER A 138 4.15 -4.74 -3.36
N ASP A 139 4.30 -3.48 -3.78
CA ASP A 139 4.05 -3.00 -5.14
C ASP A 139 5.37 -2.69 -5.89
N ALA A 140 6.41 -3.49 -5.66
CA ALA A 140 7.70 -3.33 -6.33
C ALA A 140 7.54 -3.21 -7.84
N LEU A 141 8.10 -2.14 -8.41
CA LEU A 141 7.94 -1.87 -9.84
C LEU A 141 8.79 -2.81 -10.70
N PRO A 142 8.27 -3.30 -11.84
CA PRO A 142 9.00 -4.12 -12.80
C PRO A 142 9.93 -3.24 -13.66
N VAL A 143 10.97 -2.65 -13.06
CA VAL A 143 11.86 -1.64 -13.68
C VAL A 143 12.46 -2.12 -14.99
N ALA A 144 12.88 -3.38 -15.09
CA ALA A 144 13.43 -3.94 -16.31
C ALA A 144 12.41 -3.93 -17.47
N ALA A 145 11.16 -4.31 -17.21
CA ALA A 145 10.08 -4.27 -18.19
C ALA A 145 9.76 -2.82 -18.59
N GLN A 146 9.70 -1.90 -17.62
CA GLN A 146 9.47 -0.48 -17.86
C GLN A 146 10.57 0.11 -18.77
N LEU A 147 11.85 -0.18 -18.51
CA LEU A 147 12.97 0.27 -19.36
C LEU A 147 12.88 -0.32 -20.77
N ALA A 148 12.49 -1.60 -20.91
CA ALA A 148 12.27 -2.24 -22.20
C ALA A 148 11.13 -1.56 -22.99
N THR A 149 10.02 -1.25 -22.33
CA THR A 149 8.88 -0.55 -22.92
C THR A 149 9.27 0.86 -23.37
N ILE A 150 10.01 1.62 -22.53
CA ILE A 150 10.52 2.94 -22.92
C ILE A 150 11.43 2.84 -24.14
N ARG A 151 12.35 1.86 -24.18
CA ARG A 151 13.27 1.66 -25.32
C ARG A 151 12.52 1.30 -26.60
N ALA A 152 11.49 0.45 -26.51
CA ALA A 152 10.68 0.05 -27.66
C ALA A 152 9.90 1.24 -28.26
N MET A 153 9.38 2.14 -27.40
CA MET A 153 8.62 3.31 -27.84
C MET A 153 9.49 4.50 -28.25
N LEU A 154 10.69 4.64 -27.67
CA LEU A 154 11.63 5.73 -27.90
C LEU A 154 13.02 5.18 -28.25
N PRO A 155 13.22 4.66 -29.46
CA PRO A 155 14.47 3.95 -29.85
C PRO A 155 15.72 4.84 -29.82
N ASP A 156 15.57 6.16 -29.98
CA ASP A 156 16.67 7.12 -30.03
C ASP A 156 16.92 7.86 -28.71
N ALA A 157 16.03 7.69 -27.71
CA ALA A 157 16.16 8.34 -26.41
C ALA A 157 17.40 7.87 -25.65
N LYS A 158 18.04 8.76 -24.91
CA LYS A 158 19.26 8.50 -24.14
C LYS A 158 19.11 8.79 -22.67
N ALA A 159 18.32 9.80 -22.29
CA ALA A 159 18.18 10.26 -20.93
C ALA A 159 16.73 10.16 -20.46
N ILE A 160 16.52 9.47 -19.35
CA ILE A 160 15.22 9.36 -18.67
C ILE A 160 15.25 10.23 -17.41
N GLY A 161 14.28 11.13 -17.26
CA GLY A 161 14.10 11.94 -16.08
C GLY A 161 13.24 11.28 -15.03
N ILE A 162 13.65 11.38 -13.77
CA ILE A 162 12.87 10.96 -12.62
C ILE A 162 12.74 12.15 -11.67
N LEU A 163 11.49 12.57 -11.42
CA LEU A 163 11.17 13.50 -10.36
C LEU A 163 10.73 12.70 -9.14
N TYR A 164 11.25 13.02 -7.95
CA TYR A 164 10.95 12.25 -6.75
C TYR A 164 11.01 13.09 -5.48
N THR A 165 10.31 12.63 -4.45
CA THR A 165 10.30 13.24 -3.12
C THR A 165 11.42 12.66 -2.25
N THR A 166 12.31 13.49 -1.75
CA THR A 166 13.54 13.07 -1.04
C THR A 166 13.28 12.37 0.30
N SER A 167 12.08 12.52 0.86
CA SER A 167 11.65 11.84 2.10
C SER A 167 10.94 10.51 1.86
N GLU A 168 10.65 10.14 0.60
CA GLU A 168 9.98 8.88 0.26
C GLU A 168 11.01 7.78 -0.01
N VAL A 169 11.18 6.86 0.94
CA VAL A 169 12.14 5.74 0.86
C VAL A 169 11.85 4.82 -0.33
N ASN A 170 10.58 4.58 -0.66
CA ASN A 170 10.15 3.84 -1.84
C ASN A 170 10.71 4.44 -3.15
N SER A 171 10.75 5.76 -3.26
CA SER A 171 11.30 6.43 -4.44
C SER A 171 12.81 6.27 -4.51
N LEU A 172 13.50 6.42 -3.38
CA LEU A 172 14.97 6.28 -3.32
C LEU A 172 15.42 4.87 -3.73
N SER A 173 14.81 3.81 -3.18
CA SER A 173 15.16 2.43 -3.50
C SER A 173 14.85 2.08 -4.97
N THR A 174 13.72 2.55 -5.49
CA THR A 174 13.36 2.34 -6.89
C THR A 174 14.32 3.04 -7.85
N ILE A 175 14.77 4.27 -7.54
CA ILE A 175 15.76 5.00 -8.33
C ILE A 175 17.09 4.23 -8.42
N GLU A 176 17.56 3.64 -7.32
CA GLU A 176 18.76 2.82 -7.33
C GLU A 176 18.62 1.60 -8.29
N THR A 177 17.44 1.00 -8.34
CA THR A 177 17.13 -0.07 -9.30
C THR A 177 17.16 0.44 -10.75
N TYR A 178 16.59 1.62 -11.02
CA TYR A 178 16.68 2.25 -12.35
C TYR A 178 18.13 2.53 -12.74
N LYS A 179 18.94 3.11 -11.86
CA LYS A 179 20.37 3.38 -12.10
C LYS A 179 21.17 2.10 -12.39
N ALA A 180 20.87 1.03 -11.64
CA ALA A 180 21.57 -0.24 -11.83
C ALA A 180 21.29 -0.88 -13.20
N LEU A 181 20.07 -0.72 -13.73
CA LEU A 181 19.62 -1.40 -14.95
C LEU A 181 19.65 -0.52 -16.20
N ALA A 182 19.62 0.81 -16.07
CA ALA A 182 19.41 1.74 -17.19
C ALA A 182 20.45 1.58 -18.31
N SER A 183 21.72 1.34 -17.97
CA SER A 183 22.81 1.18 -18.94
C SER A 183 22.62 -0.03 -19.87
N ASP A 184 22.00 -1.11 -19.39
CA ASP A 184 21.73 -2.31 -20.18
C ASP A 184 20.71 -2.04 -21.29
N TYR A 185 19.86 -1.02 -21.08
CA TYR A 185 18.89 -0.52 -22.06
C TYR A 185 19.39 0.72 -22.82
N GLY A 186 20.63 1.14 -22.59
CA GLY A 186 21.24 2.31 -23.26
C GLY A 186 20.71 3.65 -22.77
N PHE A 187 20.27 3.73 -21.52
CA PHE A 187 19.78 4.96 -20.89
C PHE A 187 20.72 5.48 -19.82
N GLU A 188 20.66 6.79 -19.63
CA GLU A 188 21.13 7.50 -18.45
C GLU A 188 19.93 7.97 -17.63
N ILE A 189 20.00 7.87 -16.30
CA ILE A 189 18.98 8.37 -15.38
C ILE A 189 19.40 9.75 -14.89
N VAL A 190 18.51 10.73 -15.07
CA VAL A 190 18.66 12.09 -14.55
C VAL A 190 17.59 12.31 -13.49
N GLU A 191 18.01 12.40 -12.25
CA GLU A 191 17.09 12.56 -11.12
C GLU A 191 16.96 14.02 -10.68
N SER A 192 15.79 14.38 -10.17
CA SER A 192 15.52 15.67 -9.56
C SER A 192 14.67 15.49 -8.28
N GLY A 193 15.30 15.71 -7.11
CA GLY A 193 14.65 15.60 -5.82
C GLY A 193 13.88 16.86 -5.46
N ILE A 194 12.70 16.66 -4.85
CA ILE A 194 11.87 17.71 -4.26
C ILE A 194 11.62 17.43 -2.80
N SER A 195 11.25 18.45 -2.05
CA SER A 195 10.84 18.30 -0.64
C SER A 195 9.33 18.33 -0.47
N THR A 196 8.64 19.10 -1.32
CA THR A 196 7.18 19.29 -1.30
C THR A 196 6.64 19.43 -2.72
N SER A 197 5.33 19.29 -2.90
CA SER A 197 4.65 19.52 -4.18
C SER A 197 4.84 20.95 -4.74
N ALA A 198 5.11 21.92 -3.88
CA ALA A 198 5.39 23.31 -4.30
C ALA A 198 6.70 23.45 -5.10
N ASP A 199 7.64 22.51 -4.95
CA ASP A 199 8.93 22.51 -5.65
C ASP A 199 8.80 21.97 -7.09
N ILE A 200 7.74 21.21 -7.39
CA ILE A 200 7.53 20.51 -8.66
C ILE A 200 7.71 21.42 -9.89
N PRO A 201 7.08 22.62 -9.96
CA PRO A 201 7.19 23.44 -11.16
C PRO A 201 8.62 23.80 -11.55
N LEU A 202 9.44 24.19 -10.57
CA LEU A 202 10.82 24.62 -10.80
C LEU A 202 11.73 23.41 -11.09
N ALA A 203 11.54 22.31 -10.35
CA ALA A 203 12.30 21.08 -10.54
C ALA A 203 12.07 20.48 -11.93
N LEU A 204 10.81 20.46 -12.41
CA LEU A 204 10.45 20.00 -13.75
C LEU A 204 11.03 20.89 -14.85
N ASP A 205 10.94 22.21 -14.72
CA ASP A 205 11.50 23.12 -15.71
C ASP A 205 12.98 22.87 -15.93
N ALA A 206 13.73 22.60 -14.86
CA ALA A 206 15.15 22.27 -14.95
C ALA A 206 15.41 20.85 -15.51
N LEU A 207 14.59 19.85 -15.09
CA LEU A 207 14.75 18.46 -15.49
C LEU A 207 14.45 18.25 -16.98
N LEU A 208 13.34 18.82 -17.47
CA LEU A 208 12.86 18.68 -18.86
C LEU A 208 13.84 19.22 -19.91
N THR A 209 14.78 20.10 -19.53
CA THR A 209 15.84 20.56 -20.45
C THR A 209 16.94 19.52 -20.67
N LYS A 210 17.03 18.48 -19.85
CA LYS A 210 18.15 17.52 -19.81
C LYS A 210 17.78 16.11 -20.27
N VAL A 211 16.50 15.83 -20.48
CA VAL A 211 16.00 14.47 -20.68
C VAL A 211 15.18 14.33 -21.95
N ASP A 212 15.02 13.11 -22.44
CA ASP A 212 14.20 12.79 -23.61
C ASP A 212 12.77 12.43 -23.24
N CYS A 213 12.57 11.85 -22.06
CA CYS A 213 11.27 11.51 -21.49
C CYS A 213 11.33 11.54 -19.96
N LEU A 214 10.17 11.44 -19.32
CA LEU A 214 10.06 11.18 -17.88
C LEU A 214 9.55 9.77 -17.65
N THR A 215 9.95 9.15 -16.52
CA THR A 215 9.28 8.01 -15.94
C THR A 215 8.85 8.36 -14.51
N ASN A 216 7.57 8.18 -14.21
CA ASN A 216 7.06 8.33 -12.86
C ASN A 216 7.30 7.05 -12.07
N LEU A 217 7.53 7.23 -10.78
CA LEU A 217 7.55 6.16 -9.79
C LEU A 217 6.19 6.06 -9.07
N THR A 218 6.14 5.22 -8.06
CA THR A 218 5.08 5.22 -7.02
C THR A 218 5.34 6.30 -5.95
N ASP A 219 5.87 7.46 -6.37
CA ASP A 219 6.09 8.62 -5.50
C ASP A 219 4.76 9.32 -5.24
N ASN A 220 4.31 9.27 -4.01
CA ASN A 220 2.96 9.70 -3.67
C ASN A 220 2.74 11.22 -3.86
N THR A 221 3.76 12.02 -3.58
CA THR A 221 3.69 13.48 -3.75
C THR A 221 3.66 13.85 -5.23
N VAL A 222 4.51 13.22 -6.04
CA VAL A 222 4.56 13.46 -7.50
C VAL A 222 3.28 12.97 -8.18
N VAL A 223 2.78 11.78 -7.82
CA VAL A 223 1.54 11.22 -8.37
C VAL A 223 0.33 12.07 -8.03
N SER A 224 0.25 12.60 -6.80
CA SER A 224 -0.83 13.54 -6.42
C SER A 224 -0.85 14.83 -7.27
N ALA A 225 0.30 15.19 -7.86
CA ALA A 225 0.44 16.35 -8.73
C ALA A 225 0.62 15.98 -10.22
N LEU A 226 0.26 14.75 -10.61
CA LEU A 226 0.56 14.21 -11.95
C LEU A 226 0.01 15.08 -13.10
N ALA A 227 -1.14 15.70 -12.93
CA ALA A 227 -1.71 16.61 -13.94
C ALA A 227 -0.74 17.76 -14.27
N LEU A 228 -0.11 18.37 -13.26
CA LEU A 228 0.90 19.41 -13.44
C LEU A 228 2.17 18.87 -14.14
N VAL A 229 2.60 17.65 -13.78
CA VAL A 229 3.74 17.01 -14.43
C VAL A 229 3.48 16.80 -15.91
N LEU A 230 2.30 16.26 -16.25
CA LEU A 230 1.87 16.02 -17.64
C LEU A 230 1.77 17.32 -18.43
N ASP A 231 1.15 18.37 -17.86
CA ASP A 231 1.00 19.67 -18.53
C ASP A 231 2.36 20.26 -18.92
N LYS A 232 3.32 20.26 -17.99
CA LYS A 232 4.67 20.79 -18.25
C LYS A 232 5.45 19.93 -19.23
N ALA A 233 5.40 18.62 -19.11
CA ALA A 233 6.06 17.71 -20.03
C ALA A 233 5.50 17.82 -21.45
N ASN A 234 4.17 17.87 -21.59
CA ASN A 234 3.48 18.06 -22.88
C ASN A 234 3.85 19.39 -23.54
N ALA A 235 3.94 20.49 -22.76
CA ALA A 235 4.35 21.79 -23.26
C ALA A 235 5.77 21.79 -23.87
N THR A 236 6.62 20.84 -23.48
CA THR A 236 7.98 20.65 -24.03
C THR A 236 8.08 19.49 -25.01
N GLY A 237 6.96 18.82 -25.31
CA GLY A 237 6.92 17.64 -26.20
C GLY A 237 7.62 16.40 -25.63
N LYS A 238 7.76 16.31 -24.30
CA LYS A 238 8.39 15.17 -23.63
C LYS A 238 7.34 14.17 -23.15
N PRO A 239 7.38 12.89 -23.60
CA PRO A 239 6.46 11.88 -23.11
C PRO A 239 6.74 11.52 -21.64
N VAL A 240 5.67 11.17 -20.93
CA VAL A 240 5.73 10.70 -19.54
C VAL A 240 5.26 9.26 -19.49
N PHE A 241 6.09 8.37 -18.98
CA PHE A 241 5.74 6.99 -18.69
C PHE A 241 5.28 6.89 -17.24
N GLY A 242 4.19 6.18 -17.02
CA GLY A 242 3.66 5.93 -15.68
C GLY A 242 4.24 4.66 -15.06
N SER A 243 3.88 4.41 -13.82
CA SER A 243 4.23 3.19 -13.08
C SER A 243 3.01 2.27 -12.84
N GLU A 244 1.81 2.70 -13.27
CA GLU A 244 0.57 1.91 -13.15
C GLU A 244 -0.56 2.49 -14.01
N ILE A 245 -1.68 1.74 -14.10
CA ILE A 245 -2.78 2.01 -15.04
C ILE A 245 -3.50 3.34 -14.81
N GLU A 246 -3.65 3.80 -13.55
CA GLU A 246 -4.35 5.06 -13.26
C GLU A 246 -3.56 6.25 -13.80
N GLN A 247 -2.23 6.20 -13.77
CA GLN A 247 -1.37 7.21 -14.39
C GLN A 247 -1.52 7.23 -15.91
N VAL A 248 -1.72 6.07 -16.55
CA VAL A 248 -2.01 6.00 -18.00
C VAL A 248 -3.37 6.60 -18.30
N LYS A 249 -4.39 6.33 -17.50
CA LYS A 249 -5.73 6.96 -17.64
C LYS A 249 -5.69 8.48 -17.51
N LEU A 250 -4.73 9.01 -16.74
CA LEU A 250 -4.51 10.45 -16.57
C LEU A 250 -3.71 11.08 -17.72
N GLY A 251 -3.02 10.29 -18.55
CA GLY A 251 -2.32 10.79 -19.72
C GLY A 251 -0.86 10.36 -19.88
N CYS A 252 -0.34 9.48 -19.03
CA CYS A 252 0.94 8.84 -19.29
C CYS A 252 0.84 7.94 -20.54
N VAL A 253 1.94 7.84 -21.31
CA VAL A 253 1.92 7.16 -22.61
C VAL A 253 1.86 5.64 -22.50
N ALA A 254 2.44 5.08 -21.47
CA ALA A 254 2.42 3.65 -21.10
C ALA A 254 2.87 3.46 -19.65
N ALA A 255 2.61 2.30 -19.09
CA ALA A 255 3.12 1.88 -17.78
C ALA A 255 3.23 0.36 -17.73
N GLU A 256 4.21 -0.11 -16.99
CA GLU A 256 4.30 -1.47 -16.47
C GLU A 256 3.97 -1.40 -14.98
N GLY A 257 2.96 -2.13 -14.53
CA GLY A 257 2.49 -1.98 -13.14
C GLY A 257 1.52 -3.07 -12.71
N LEU A 258 0.87 -2.84 -11.59
CA LEU A 258 0.07 -3.80 -10.86
C LEU A 258 -1.42 -3.40 -10.86
N ASP A 259 -2.27 -4.38 -10.55
CA ASP A 259 -3.66 -4.14 -10.17
C ASP A 259 -3.75 -3.81 -8.66
N TYR A 260 -3.95 -2.55 -8.35
CA TYR A 260 -3.99 -2.07 -6.97
C TYR A 260 -5.27 -2.49 -6.20
N ILE A 261 -6.37 -2.83 -6.89
CA ILE A 261 -7.53 -3.45 -6.22
C ILE A 261 -7.16 -4.87 -5.79
N ALA A 262 -6.54 -5.65 -6.68
CA ALA A 262 -6.09 -7.00 -6.35
C ALA A 262 -5.04 -7.00 -5.21
N LEU A 263 -4.09 -6.05 -5.24
CA LEU A 263 -3.09 -5.88 -4.18
C LEU A 263 -3.76 -5.59 -2.83
N GLY A 264 -4.67 -4.62 -2.78
CA GLY A 264 -5.42 -4.28 -1.58
C GLY A 264 -6.23 -5.46 -1.05
N ARG A 265 -6.92 -6.21 -1.94
CA ARG A 265 -7.71 -7.37 -1.58
C ARG A 265 -6.86 -8.48 -0.94
N GLN A 266 -5.69 -8.77 -1.52
CA GLN A 266 -4.73 -9.70 -0.92
C GLN A 266 -4.32 -9.24 0.49
N THR A 267 -4.01 -7.96 0.65
CA THR A 267 -3.69 -7.36 1.96
C THR A 267 -4.84 -7.50 2.94
N GLY A 268 -6.08 -7.29 2.52
CA GLY A 268 -7.27 -7.46 3.35
C GLY A 268 -7.45 -8.89 3.85
N LEU A 269 -7.17 -9.89 3.00
CA LEU A 269 -7.17 -11.30 3.40
C LEU A 269 -6.06 -11.63 4.40
N MET A 270 -4.87 -11.03 4.26
CA MET A 270 -3.78 -11.15 5.24
C MET A 270 -4.17 -10.54 6.58
N ALA A 271 -4.72 -9.32 6.56
CA ALA A 271 -5.19 -8.61 7.75
C ALA A 271 -6.27 -9.39 8.51
N ALA A 272 -7.19 -10.03 7.79
CA ALA A 272 -8.24 -10.85 8.39
C ALA A 272 -7.68 -12.04 9.17
N LYS A 273 -6.62 -12.68 8.70
CA LYS A 273 -5.96 -13.79 9.42
C LYS A 273 -5.35 -13.30 10.74
N VAL A 274 -4.75 -12.11 10.74
CA VAL A 274 -4.16 -11.49 11.94
C VAL A 274 -5.27 -11.11 12.93
N LEU A 275 -6.33 -10.44 12.48
CA LEU A 275 -7.46 -10.05 13.31
C LEU A 275 -8.13 -11.25 13.98
N LYS A 276 -8.32 -12.34 13.26
CA LYS A 276 -8.91 -13.59 13.79
C LYS A 276 -7.97 -14.42 14.66
N GLY A 277 -6.71 -13.96 14.85
CA GLY A 277 -5.72 -14.71 15.62
C GLY A 277 -5.27 -16.02 14.97
N GLU A 278 -5.49 -16.19 13.67
CA GLU A 278 -5.05 -17.36 12.91
C GLU A 278 -3.52 -17.39 12.75
N THR A 279 -2.89 -16.20 12.71
CA THR A 279 -1.44 -16.00 12.64
C THR A 279 -1.09 -14.63 13.24
N LYS A 280 0.20 -14.41 13.53
CA LYS A 280 0.73 -13.10 13.88
C LYS A 280 1.31 -12.41 12.67
N ALA A 281 1.32 -11.08 12.66
CA ALA A 281 1.98 -10.31 11.61
C ALA A 281 3.48 -10.66 11.51
N SER A 282 4.15 -10.84 12.65
CA SER A 282 5.56 -11.25 12.75
C SER A 282 5.88 -12.64 12.16
N ASP A 283 4.89 -13.50 12.01
CA ASP A 283 5.06 -14.86 11.47
C ASP A 283 4.78 -14.93 9.95
N MET A 284 4.38 -13.83 9.35
CA MET A 284 4.05 -13.73 7.92
C MET A 284 5.17 -13.01 7.17
N ALA A 285 5.68 -13.62 6.10
CA ALA A 285 6.44 -12.87 5.10
C ALA A 285 5.51 -11.90 4.36
N TYR A 286 6.05 -10.80 3.83
CA TYR A 286 5.29 -9.97 2.91
C TYR A 286 5.03 -10.70 1.59
N GLU A 287 3.97 -10.32 0.91
CA GLU A 287 3.57 -10.93 -0.34
C GLU A 287 3.72 -9.93 -1.51
N VAL A 288 3.89 -10.47 -2.71
CA VAL A 288 3.95 -9.73 -3.99
C VAL A 288 2.90 -10.32 -4.90
N ILE A 289 2.20 -9.54 -5.74
CA ILE A 289 1.30 -10.03 -6.77
C ILE A 289 1.97 -10.10 -8.14
#